data_79160313f8538c1f9dd9300d7390ca46
#
_entry.id   79160313f8538c1f9dd9300d7390ca46
#
_cell.length_a   1.000
_cell.length_b   1.000
_cell.length_c   1.000
_cell.angle_alpha   90.00
_cell.angle_beta   90.00
_cell.angle_gamma   90.00
#
_symmetry.space_group_name_H-M   'P 1'
#
loop_
_entity.id
_entity.type
_entity.pdbx_description
1 polymer ?
#
loop_
_entity_poly.entity_id
_entity_poly.type
_entity_poly.pdbx_seq_one_letter_code
_entity_poly.pdbx_strand_id
1 'polypeptide(L)'
;MPSGLDSARQPEPGESRGLCLDLGKPCLISAFHSCLQPPKPKSISTASGAEATATRLSDRYYILRPEVIESYMYMWRLTHDPKYRQWGWEAVEALERHCRVEAGFSGIRDVYAASASHDNMQQSFFLSETLKYLYLLFSDDELLSLEDWVFNTEAHPLPVIRRSCLLEQEETPPQ
;
A
#
# COMPACT_ATOMS: atom_id res chain seq x y z
N MET A 1 26.70 15.53 40.46
CA MET A 1 25.29 15.54 40.02
C MET A 1 25.10 16.65 39.02
N PRO A 2 24.90 16.40 37.75
CA PRO A 2 23.95 17.20 36.99
C PRO A 2 22.93 16.29 36.27
N SER A 3 21.68 16.60 36.49
CA SER A 3 20.51 16.11 35.80
C SER A 3 20.34 16.92 34.51
N GLY A 4 20.48 16.29 33.36
CA GLY A 4 20.14 16.83 32.05
C GLY A 4 19.08 15.94 31.40
N LEU A 5 17.80 16.23 31.61
CA LEU A 5 16.70 15.71 30.82
C LEU A 5 16.64 16.51 29.53
N ASP A 6 17.03 15.84 28.43
CA ASP A 6 16.93 16.38 27.11
C ASP A 6 15.44 16.36 26.68
N SER A 7 14.91 17.58 26.58
CA SER A 7 13.55 17.90 26.17
C SER A 7 13.38 17.54 24.70
N ALA A 8 12.56 16.54 24.41
CA ALA A 8 12.07 16.23 23.07
C ALA A 8 11.31 17.45 22.51
N ARG A 9 11.92 18.11 21.53
CA ARG A 9 11.34 19.24 20.81
C ARG A 9 10.16 18.74 19.96
N GLN A 10 8.95 19.19 20.32
CA GLN A 10 7.78 19.00 19.47
C GLN A 10 7.93 19.83 18.19
N PRO A 11 7.52 19.32 17.02
CA PRO A 11 7.55 20.09 15.78
C PRO A 11 6.48 21.18 15.81
N GLU A 12 6.86 22.40 15.43
CA GLU A 12 6.02 23.58 15.29
C GLU A 12 4.90 23.36 14.25
N PRO A 13 3.67 23.85 14.47
CA PRO A 13 2.57 23.77 13.51
C PRO A 13 2.73 24.87 12.45
N GLY A 14 3.26 24.55 11.28
CA GLY A 14 3.34 25.54 10.20
C GLY A 14 4.09 25.17 8.92
N GLU A 15 4.65 24.00 8.79
CA GLU A 15 5.24 23.59 7.52
C GLU A 15 4.39 22.53 6.83
N SER A 16 3.52 22.99 5.93
CA SER A 16 2.92 22.15 4.90
C SER A 16 3.97 21.80 3.84
N ARG A 17 4.98 21.02 4.24
CA ARG A 17 5.79 20.26 3.28
C ARG A 17 4.93 19.10 2.83
N GLY A 18 4.56 19.12 1.56
CA GLY A 18 3.96 17.95 0.92
C GLY A 18 4.76 16.72 1.32
N LEU A 19 4.10 15.58 1.48
CA LEU A 19 4.64 14.29 1.93
C LEU A 19 5.72 13.74 0.98
N CYS A 20 6.77 14.51 0.77
CA CYS A 20 8.04 14.12 0.20
C CYS A 20 9.06 14.15 1.33
N LEU A 21 9.15 13.07 2.10
CA LEU A 21 10.25 12.90 3.02
C LEU A 21 11.53 12.64 2.22
N ASP A 22 12.46 13.55 2.39
CA ASP A 22 13.83 13.58 1.90
C ASP A 22 14.61 12.36 2.41
N LEU A 23 14.53 11.22 1.72
CA LEU A 23 15.35 10.00 1.93
C LEU A 23 15.16 8.96 0.82
N GLY A 24 14.87 9.36 -0.44
CA GLY A 24 14.71 8.40 -1.55
C GLY A 24 13.44 7.54 -1.45
N LYS A 25 12.48 7.96 -0.62
CA LYS A 25 11.16 7.33 -0.55
C LYS A 25 10.27 7.93 -1.63
N PRO A 26 9.61 7.13 -2.47
CA PRO A 26 8.57 7.65 -3.32
C PRO A 26 7.49 8.27 -2.43
N CYS A 27 7.05 9.49 -2.76
CA CYS A 27 5.87 10.07 -2.15
C CYS A 27 4.71 9.08 -2.30
N LEU A 28 4.01 8.77 -1.23
CA LEU A 28 3.02 7.69 -1.22
C LEU A 28 1.97 7.91 -2.30
N ILE A 29 1.55 9.15 -2.50
CA ILE A 29 0.59 9.55 -3.52
C ILE A 29 1.18 9.35 -4.92
N SER A 30 2.46 9.66 -5.13
CA SER A 30 3.15 9.46 -6.39
C SER A 30 3.49 7.98 -6.63
N ALA A 31 3.84 7.22 -5.59
CA ALA A 31 4.01 5.78 -5.68
C ALA A 31 2.70 5.07 -6.03
N PHE A 32 1.59 5.44 -5.40
CA PHE A 32 0.26 4.99 -5.80
C PHE A 32 0.00 5.26 -7.27
N HIS A 33 0.39 6.42 -7.76
CA HIS A 33 0.16 6.79 -9.15
C HIS A 33 1.09 6.06 -10.12
N SER A 34 2.36 5.90 -9.78
CA SER A 34 3.37 5.25 -10.63
C SER A 34 3.17 3.75 -10.79
N CYS A 35 2.66 3.06 -9.76
CA CYS A 35 2.40 1.62 -9.81
C CYS A 35 1.05 1.25 -10.42
N LEU A 36 0.14 2.22 -10.57
CA LEU A 36 -1.27 1.97 -10.93
C LEU A 36 -1.57 1.96 -12.41
N GLN A 37 -0.63 2.35 -13.25
CA GLN A 37 -0.82 2.31 -14.69
C GLN A 37 0.29 1.50 -15.35
N PRO A 38 -0.04 0.61 -16.30
CA PRO A 38 0.99 0.07 -17.16
C PRO A 38 1.72 1.26 -17.79
N PRO A 39 3.06 1.26 -17.81
CA PRO A 39 3.83 2.41 -18.24
C PRO A 39 3.45 2.78 -19.67
N LYS A 40 2.66 3.82 -19.83
CA LYS A 40 2.65 4.55 -21.09
C LYS A 40 3.91 5.42 -21.05
N PRO A 41 4.98 5.05 -21.77
CA PRO A 41 6.34 5.62 -21.57
C PRO A 41 6.48 7.12 -21.82
N LYS A 42 5.37 7.82 -22.08
CA LYS A 42 5.34 9.25 -22.38
C LYS A 42 4.68 10.15 -21.32
N SER A 43 4.13 9.58 -20.24
CA SER A 43 3.39 10.35 -19.24
C SER A 43 4.07 10.47 -17.89
N ILE A 44 5.14 9.72 -17.65
CA ILE A 44 5.90 9.74 -16.39
C ILE A 44 7.30 10.23 -16.70
N SER A 45 7.72 11.29 -16.02
CA SER A 45 9.08 11.82 -16.10
C SER A 45 9.84 11.42 -14.83
N THR A 46 10.96 10.72 -15.00
CA THR A 46 11.93 10.47 -13.94
C THR A 46 13.23 11.19 -14.31
N ALA A 47 13.59 12.25 -13.59
CA ALA A 47 14.96 12.74 -13.61
C ALA A 47 15.79 11.87 -12.64
N SER A 48 17.08 11.69 -12.93
CA SER A 48 17.99 10.92 -12.07
C SER A 48 17.94 11.44 -10.63
N GLY A 49 17.50 10.57 -9.68
CA GLY A 49 17.34 10.92 -8.28
C GLY A 49 16.05 11.68 -7.93
N ALA A 50 15.15 11.92 -8.88
CA ALA A 50 13.87 12.55 -8.64
C ALA A 50 12.74 11.52 -8.60
N GLU A 51 11.71 11.86 -7.85
CA GLU A 51 10.47 11.09 -7.78
C GLU A 51 9.73 11.09 -9.12
N ALA A 52 9.07 9.97 -9.44
CA ALA A 52 8.22 9.87 -10.61
C ALA A 52 7.00 10.79 -10.47
N THR A 53 6.75 11.65 -11.47
CA THR A 53 5.63 12.58 -11.45
C THR A 53 4.71 12.37 -12.65
N ALA A 54 3.40 12.44 -12.41
CA ALA A 54 2.41 12.40 -13.48
C ALA A 54 2.38 13.74 -14.22
N THR A 55 2.74 13.73 -15.50
CA THR A 55 2.77 14.94 -16.34
C THR A 55 1.41 15.30 -16.92
N ARG A 56 0.51 14.30 -17.10
CA ARG A 56 -0.85 14.51 -17.61
C ARG A 56 -1.84 14.62 -16.46
N LEU A 57 -2.79 15.50 -16.57
CA LEU A 57 -3.89 15.65 -15.61
C LEU A 57 -4.70 14.34 -15.48
N SER A 58 -4.93 13.63 -16.61
CA SER A 58 -5.62 12.34 -16.64
C SER A 58 -4.93 11.23 -15.87
N ASP A 59 -3.67 11.41 -15.47
CA ASP A 59 -2.89 10.38 -14.77
C ASP A 59 -2.71 10.74 -13.28
N ARG A 60 -3.38 11.78 -12.79
CA ARG A 60 -3.24 12.30 -11.42
C ARG A 60 -4.33 11.84 -10.45
N TYR A 61 -5.19 10.92 -10.87
CA TYR A 61 -6.25 10.41 -10.01
C TYR A 61 -5.80 9.21 -9.18
N TYR A 62 -6.43 9.02 -8.05
CA TYR A 62 -6.31 7.82 -7.22
C TYR A 62 -7.70 7.31 -6.84
N ILE A 63 -8.01 6.07 -7.15
CA ILE A 63 -9.32 5.46 -6.93
C ILE A 63 -9.31 4.35 -5.87
N LEU A 64 -8.53 4.52 -4.81
CA LEU A 64 -8.42 3.60 -3.67
C LEU A 64 -7.78 2.24 -4.02
N ARG A 65 -6.93 2.19 -5.03
CA ARG A 65 -6.29 0.98 -5.54
C ARG A 65 -5.30 0.33 -4.57
N PRO A 66 -5.18 -1.04 -4.60
CA PRO A 66 -4.42 -1.81 -3.62
C PRO A 66 -2.94 -2.07 -3.97
N GLU A 67 -2.50 -1.97 -5.23
CA GLU A 67 -1.29 -2.62 -5.74
C GLU A 67 0.00 -2.23 -5.00
N VAL A 68 0.08 -0.98 -4.51
CA VAL A 68 1.23 -0.53 -3.70
C VAL A 68 1.18 -1.14 -2.30
N ILE A 69 -0.01 -1.17 -1.70
CA ILE A 69 -0.22 -1.76 -0.37
C ILE A 69 0.02 -3.28 -0.41
N GLU A 70 -0.48 -3.93 -1.44
CA GLU A 70 -0.20 -5.33 -1.73
C GLU A 70 1.31 -5.59 -1.75
N SER A 71 2.05 -4.78 -2.53
CA SER A 71 3.51 -4.88 -2.60
C SER A 71 4.17 -4.70 -1.23
N TYR A 72 3.71 -3.77 -0.40
CA TYR A 72 4.25 -3.59 0.95
C TYR A 72 3.99 -4.80 1.85
N MET A 73 2.79 -5.39 1.78
CA MET A 73 2.45 -6.59 2.53
C MET A 73 3.35 -7.76 2.14
N TYR A 74 3.51 -8.05 0.84
CA TYR A 74 4.39 -9.12 0.38
C TYR A 74 5.85 -8.86 0.77
N MET A 75 6.35 -7.65 0.57
CA MET A 75 7.74 -7.34 0.91
C MET A 75 8.00 -7.40 2.42
N TRP A 76 7.03 -7.00 3.24
CA TRP A 76 7.11 -7.21 4.68
C TRP A 76 7.20 -8.69 5.03
N ARG A 77 6.26 -9.51 4.56
CA ARG A 77 6.21 -10.95 4.83
C ARG A 77 7.46 -11.70 4.39
N LEU A 78 8.11 -11.26 3.31
CA LEU A 78 9.32 -11.88 2.77
C LEU A 78 10.62 -11.39 3.42
N THR A 79 10.67 -10.17 3.93
CA THR A 79 11.94 -9.56 4.37
C THR A 79 11.95 -9.10 5.83
N HIS A 80 10.79 -8.87 6.42
CA HIS A 80 10.62 -8.23 7.74
C HIS A 80 11.34 -6.89 7.88
N ASP A 81 11.62 -6.20 6.78
CA ASP A 81 12.18 -4.86 6.80
C ASP A 81 11.11 -3.87 7.29
N PRO A 82 11.30 -3.21 8.44
CA PRO A 82 10.28 -2.37 9.07
C PRO A 82 9.85 -1.18 8.20
N LYS A 83 10.63 -0.82 7.19
CA LYS A 83 10.26 0.26 6.26
C LYS A 83 8.92 0.01 5.56
N TYR A 84 8.58 -1.25 5.24
CA TYR A 84 7.33 -1.56 4.56
C TYR A 84 6.11 -1.33 5.44
N ARG A 85 6.19 -1.65 6.74
CA ARG A 85 5.16 -1.29 7.72
C ARG A 85 5.09 0.22 7.94
N GLN A 86 6.23 0.89 7.97
CA GLN A 86 6.24 2.35 8.07
C GLN A 86 5.53 3.00 6.87
N TRP A 87 5.87 2.58 5.64
CA TRP A 87 5.21 3.08 4.42
C TRP A 87 3.71 2.71 4.37
N GLY A 88 3.36 1.52 4.84
CA GLY A 88 1.96 1.12 4.98
C GLY A 88 1.19 2.02 5.94
N TRP A 89 1.81 2.44 7.07
CA TRP A 89 1.19 3.36 8.01
C TRP A 89 1.03 4.76 7.41
N GLU A 90 2.04 5.26 6.72
CA GLU A 90 1.95 6.52 5.97
C GLU A 90 0.80 6.47 4.94
N ALA A 91 0.55 5.29 4.32
CA ALA A 91 -0.60 5.10 3.44
C ALA A 91 -1.94 5.17 4.19
N VAL A 92 -2.05 4.56 5.37
CA VAL A 92 -3.24 4.66 6.22
C VAL A 92 -3.54 6.12 6.56
N GLU A 93 -2.52 6.88 6.98
CA GLU A 93 -2.69 8.30 7.29
C GLU A 93 -3.10 9.14 6.09
N ALA A 94 -2.56 8.83 4.89
CA ALA A 94 -2.92 9.50 3.65
C ALA A 94 -4.37 9.19 3.24
N LEU A 95 -4.79 7.93 3.33
CA LEU A 95 -6.17 7.52 3.08
C LEU A 95 -7.14 8.24 4.03
N GLU A 96 -6.83 8.26 5.32
CA GLU A 96 -7.66 8.92 6.33
C GLU A 96 -7.76 10.42 6.11
N ARG A 97 -6.65 11.07 5.76
CA ARG A 97 -6.58 12.52 5.57
C ARG A 97 -7.23 13.00 4.28
N HIS A 98 -7.06 12.25 3.18
CA HIS A 98 -7.40 12.73 1.85
C HIS A 98 -8.58 12.01 1.20
N CYS A 99 -8.86 10.77 1.60
CA CYS A 99 -9.90 9.94 0.99
C CYS A 99 -11.14 9.77 1.88
N ARG A 100 -11.05 10.10 3.17
CA ARG A 100 -12.17 9.98 4.11
C ARG A 100 -13.27 10.95 3.74
N VAL A 101 -14.50 10.45 3.70
CA VAL A 101 -15.75 11.22 3.56
C VAL A 101 -16.72 10.83 4.68
N GLU A 102 -17.87 11.52 4.77
CA GLU A 102 -18.84 11.30 5.85
C GLU A 102 -19.27 9.84 6.03
N ALA A 103 -19.50 9.12 4.93
CA ALA A 103 -20.01 7.75 4.95
C ALA A 103 -18.99 6.70 4.44
N GLY A 104 -17.69 6.97 4.53
CA GLY A 104 -16.66 6.01 4.09
C GLY A 104 -15.46 6.68 3.45
N PHE A 105 -15.03 6.19 2.29
CA PHE A 105 -13.88 6.70 1.56
C PHE A 105 -14.24 6.96 0.10
N SER A 106 -13.55 7.90 -0.51
CA SER A 106 -13.74 8.26 -1.91
C SER A 106 -12.39 8.38 -2.62
N GLY A 107 -12.36 8.05 -3.89
CA GLY A 107 -11.24 8.36 -4.76
C GLY A 107 -11.01 9.87 -4.87
N ILE A 108 -9.82 10.23 -5.35
CA ILE A 108 -9.33 11.61 -5.53
C ILE A 108 -9.08 11.85 -7.01
N ARG A 109 -9.53 12.98 -7.55
CA ARG A 109 -9.38 13.35 -8.96
C ARG A 109 -7.97 13.86 -9.31
N ASP A 110 -7.31 14.54 -8.37
CA ASP A 110 -5.96 15.06 -8.52
C ASP A 110 -5.19 14.97 -7.21
N VAL A 111 -4.20 14.08 -7.17
CA VAL A 111 -3.36 13.83 -5.99
C VAL A 111 -2.35 14.94 -5.72
N TYR A 112 -2.13 15.87 -6.66
CA TYR A 112 -1.24 17.03 -6.50
C TYR A 112 -2.00 18.28 -6.05
N ALA A 113 -3.33 18.24 -6.00
CA ALA A 113 -4.11 19.39 -5.56
C ALA A 113 -3.95 19.61 -4.04
N ALA A 114 -3.87 20.87 -3.63
CA ALA A 114 -3.74 21.25 -2.22
C ALA A 114 -4.97 20.82 -1.37
N SER A 115 -6.13 20.71 -2.01
CA SER A 115 -7.36 20.17 -1.39
C SER A 115 -7.88 19.00 -2.20
N ALA A 116 -8.26 17.92 -1.52
CA ALA A 116 -8.78 16.73 -2.16
C ALA A 116 -10.10 17.02 -2.91
N SER A 117 -10.14 16.70 -4.19
CA SER A 117 -11.37 16.70 -5.00
C SER A 117 -11.85 15.28 -5.14
N HIS A 118 -12.86 14.90 -4.38
CA HIS A 118 -13.43 13.55 -4.37
C HIS A 118 -14.22 13.26 -5.63
N ASP A 119 -14.17 12.00 -6.10
CA ASP A 119 -14.97 11.52 -7.23
C ASP A 119 -16.32 10.93 -6.79
N ASN A 120 -16.54 10.83 -5.47
CA ASN A 120 -17.72 10.26 -4.85
C ASN A 120 -17.92 8.76 -5.14
N MET A 121 -16.83 8.03 -5.34
CA MET A 121 -16.86 6.59 -5.56
C MET A 121 -15.96 5.86 -4.55
N GLN A 122 -16.53 4.86 -3.87
CA GLN A 122 -15.78 3.86 -3.12
C GLN A 122 -15.81 2.56 -3.90
N GLN A 123 -14.69 2.20 -4.48
CA GLN A 123 -14.55 0.97 -5.27
C GLN A 123 -14.68 -0.27 -4.37
N SER A 124 -15.24 -1.36 -4.90
CA SER A 124 -15.41 -2.63 -4.15
C SER A 124 -14.07 -3.20 -3.68
N PHE A 125 -13.02 -3.07 -4.51
CA PHE A 125 -11.68 -3.55 -4.18
C PHE A 125 -11.01 -2.77 -3.02
N PHE A 126 -11.54 -1.61 -2.64
CA PHE A 126 -11.01 -0.90 -1.47
C PHE A 126 -11.13 -1.77 -0.20
N LEU A 127 -12.28 -2.38 0.02
CA LEU A 127 -12.51 -3.26 1.16
C LEU A 127 -11.86 -4.64 0.94
N SER A 128 -12.08 -5.24 -0.23
CA SER A 128 -11.65 -6.61 -0.50
C SER A 128 -10.15 -6.77 -0.71
N GLU A 129 -9.45 -5.70 -1.05
CA GLU A 129 -8.03 -5.73 -1.38
C GLU A 129 -7.23 -4.71 -0.55
N THR A 130 -7.44 -3.41 -0.74
CA THR A 130 -6.64 -2.36 -0.10
C THR A 130 -6.64 -2.49 1.43
N LEU A 131 -7.81 -2.56 2.05
CA LEU A 131 -7.92 -2.73 3.51
C LEU A 131 -7.48 -4.12 3.96
N LYS A 132 -7.72 -5.17 3.17
CA LYS A 132 -7.25 -6.52 3.49
C LYS A 132 -5.73 -6.57 3.52
N TYR A 133 -5.04 -6.04 2.51
CA TYR A 133 -3.57 -6.02 2.49
C TYR A 133 -2.98 -5.13 3.60
N LEU A 134 -3.61 -4.00 3.93
CA LEU A 134 -3.23 -3.21 5.10
C LEU A 134 -3.38 -4.02 6.39
N TYR A 135 -4.50 -4.72 6.55
CA TYR A 135 -4.74 -5.56 7.71
C TYR A 135 -3.69 -6.67 7.83
N LEU A 136 -3.39 -7.37 6.74
CA LEU A 136 -2.37 -8.42 6.70
C LEU A 136 -0.95 -7.89 6.93
N LEU A 137 -0.65 -6.68 6.46
CA LEU A 137 0.65 -6.03 6.68
C LEU A 137 0.94 -5.82 8.17
N PHE A 138 -0.09 -5.53 8.97
CA PHE A 138 0.03 -5.27 10.41
C PHE A 138 -0.34 -6.47 11.29
N SER A 139 -0.81 -7.57 10.70
CA SER A 139 -1.10 -8.81 11.40
C SER A 139 0.14 -9.67 11.60
N ASP A 140 -0.03 -10.75 12.38
CA ASP A 140 0.97 -11.80 12.50
C ASP A 140 1.10 -12.59 11.20
N ASP A 141 2.29 -13.12 10.93
CA ASP A 141 2.62 -13.83 9.68
C ASP A 141 1.86 -15.16 9.54
N GLU A 142 1.44 -15.75 10.64
CA GLU A 142 0.60 -16.95 10.67
C GLU A 142 -0.79 -16.72 10.09
N LEU A 143 -1.29 -15.47 10.13
CA LEU A 143 -2.57 -15.16 9.54
C LEU A 143 -2.45 -15.14 8.02
N LEU A 144 -3.02 -16.13 7.34
CA LEU A 144 -2.89 -16.35 5.91
C LEU A 144 -1.41 -16.35 5.48
N SER A 145 -0.64 -17.28 6.09
CA SER A 145 0.78 -17.48 5.80
C SER A 145 1.03 -17.66 4.31
N LEU A 146 2.07 -17.01 3.77
CA LEU A 146 2.45 -17.16 2.35
C LEU A 146 3.02 -18.57 2.03
N GLU A 147 3.27 -19.41 3.03
CA GLU A 147 3.61 -20.80 2.82
C GLU A 147 2.39 -21.67 2.50
N ASP A 148 1.23 -21.30 3.02
CA ASP A 148 0.00 -22.10 2.92
C ASP A 148 -1.04 -21.46 1.99
N TRP A 149 -0.89 -20.17 1.68
CA TRP A 149 -1.86 -19.40 0.91
C TRP A 149 -1.19 -18.58 -0.18
N VAL A 150 -1.87 -18.49 -1.32
CA VAL A 150 -1.61 -17.53 -2.39
C VAL A 150 -2.86 -16.69 -2.61
N PHE A 151 -2.70 -15.45 -3.06
CA PHE A 151 -3.82 -14.58 -3.38
C PHE A 151 -3.99 -14.48 -4.90
N ASN A 152 -5.24 -14.52 -5.37
CA ASN A 152 -5.54 -14.17 -6.75
C ASN A 152 -5.54 -12.65 -6.94
N THR A 153 -5.86 -12.18 -8.15
CA THR A 153 -5.85 -10.75 -8.50
C THR A 153 -6.84 -9.89 -7.71
N GLU A 154 -7.83 -10.51 -7.04
CA GLU A 154 -8.82 -9.83 -6.19
C GLU A 154 -8.59 -10.13 -4.70
N ALA A 155 -7.38 -10.54 -4.34
CA ALA A 155 -6.97 -10.87 -2.98
C ALA A 155 -7.82 -11.97 -2.30
N HIS A 156 -8.38 -12.92 -3.09
CA HIS A 156 -8.97 -14.13 -2.53
C HIS A 156 -7.86 -15.11 -2.16
N PRO A 157 -7.79 -15.59 -0.92
CA PRO A 157 -6.80 -16.59 -0.53
C PRO A 157 -7.16 -17.96 -1.09
N LEU A 158 -6.20 -18.60 -1.74
CA LEU A 158 -6.28 -19.95 -2.28
C LEU A 158 -5.23 -20.82 -1.56
N PRO A 159 -5.57 -22.02 -1.09
CA PRO A 159 -4.62 -22.86 -0.40
C PRO A 159 -3.54 -23.39 -1.35
N VAL A 160 -2.30 -23.43 -0.86
CA VAL A 160 -1.18 -24.08 -1.57
C VAL A 160 -1.32 -25.59 -1.43
N ILE A 161 -1.54 -26.29 -2.53
CA ILE A 161 -1.62 -27.75 -2.55
C ILE A 161 -0.21 -28.32 -2.62
N ARG A 162 0.21 -28.98 -1.54
CA ARG A 162 1.51 -29.70 -1.49
C ARG A 162 1.35 -31.07 -2.12
N ARG A 163 2.27 -31.47 -3.00
CA ARG A 163 2.23 -32.75 -3.72
C ARG A 163 2.18 -33.99 -2.83
N SER A 164 2.69 -33.90 -1.60
CA SER A 164 2.63 -35.01 -0.64
C SER A 164 1.20 -35.46 -0.29
N CYS A 165 0.22 -34.55 -0.34
CA CYS A 165 -1.18 -34.91 -0.10
C CYS A 165 -1.84 -35.63 -1.28
N LEU A 166 -1.26 -35.59 -2.46
CA LEU A 166 -1.80 -36.29 -3.64
C LEU A 166 -1.28 -37.73 -3.77
N LEU A 167 -0.14 -38.07 -3.17
CA LEU A 167 0.46 -39.40 -3.25
C LEU A 167 -0.11 -40.36 -2.21
N GLU A 168 -0.68 -39.89 -1.10
CA GLU A 168 -1.28 -40.75 -0.06
C GLU A 168 -2.68 -41.27 -0.41
N GLN A 169 -3.30 -40.79 -1.47
CA GLN A 169 -4.63 -41.26 -1.92
C GLN A 169 -4.57 -42.38 -2.98
N GLU A 170 -3.41 -42.72 -3.51
CA GLU A 170 -3.27 -43.76 -4.54
C GLU A 170 -2.85 -45.16 -4.01
N GLU A 171 -2.53 -45.30 -2.73
CA GLU A 171 -2.10 -46.57 -2.15
C GLU A 171 -3.16 -47.23 -1.23
N THR A 172 -4.35 -47.47 -1.73
CA THR A 172 -5.23 -48.50 -1.19
C THR A 172 -5.44 -49.57 -2.24
N PRO A 173 -4.73 -50.72 -2.17
CA PRO A 173 -5.01 -51.85 -3.07
C PRO A 173 -6.39 -52.42 -2.71
N PRO A 174 -7.18 -52.83 -3.71
CA PRO A 174 -8.46 -53.48 -3.46
C PRO A 174 -8.22 -54.86 -2.82
N GLN A 175 -8.91 -55.12 -1.70
CA GLN A 175 -9.04 -56.45 -1.13
C GLN A 175 -10.05 -57.28 -1.90
#